data_12dbdae58d4cfabb02f5844d98a62ff1
#
_entry.id   12dbdae58d4cfabb02f5844d98a62ff1
#
_cell.length_a   1.000
_cell.length_b   1.000
_cell.length_c   1.000
_cell.angle_alpha   90.00
_cell.angle_beta   90.00
_cell.angle_gamma   90.00
#
_symmetry.space_group_name_H-M   'P 1'
#
loop_
_entity.id
_entity.type
_entity.pdbx_description
1 polymer ?
#
loop_
_entity_poly.entity_id
_entity_poly.type
_entity_poly.pdbx_seq_one_letter_code
_entity_poly.pdbx_strand_id
1 'polypeptide(L)'
;PGYQVDKYANLRVGYTYMFGHEGKKLLFMGQDFGQEREWSEARELDWYLLAEPLNKGMKNYVGELLKVYRQYPCLYQIDDDWSGFEWMNADDKERSIYSFVRRTKDGKQHMLFVMNLTPVEYPKFRVGVPMKTKYKLLLNSDDVRFGGNGNKLPKEMTARKGKCDGR
;
A
#
# COMPACT_ATOMS: atom_id res chain seq x y z
N PRO A 1 20.88 7.94 4.25
CA PRO A 1 20.94 9.15 3.45
C PRO A 1 19.77 9.15 2.48
N GLY A 2 18.99 10.21 2.45
CA GLY A 2 17.81 10.42 1.64
C GLY A 2 17.01 11.56 2.24
N TYR A 3 16.22 12.23 1.43
CA TYR A 3 15.35 13.27 1.93
C TYR A 3 14.31 12.66 2.88
N GLN A 4 13.93 13.38 3.92
CA GLN A 4 12.97 12.91 4.93
C GLN A 4 11.63 12.50 4.27
N VAL A 5 11.17 13.26 3.29
CA VAL A 5 9.95 12.97 2.51
C VAL A 5 10.01 11.59 1.86
N ASP A 6 11.16 11.22 1.27
CA ASP A 6 11.33 9.92 0.60
C ASP A 6 11.30 8.76 1.59
N LYS A 7 11.86 8.94 2.78
CA LYS A 7 11.80 7.91 3.84
C LYS A 7 10.35 7.60 4.22
N TYR A 8 9.52 8.63 4.40
CA TYR A 8 8.11 8.45 4.71
C TYR A 8 7.31 7.87 3.53
N ALA A 9 7.65 8.25 2.30
CA ALA A 9 7.06 7.63 1.11
C ALA A 9 7.37 6.13 1.05
N ASN A 10 8.62 5.73 1.27
CA ASN A 10 9.03 4.33 1.35
C ASN A 10 8.32 3.58 2.48
N LEU A 11 8.18 4.22 3.64
CA LEU A 11 7.48 3.62 4.78
C LEU A 11 6.00 3.36 4.45
N ARG A 12 5.31 4.31 3.80
CA ARG A 12 3.93 4.11 3.33
C ARG A 12 3.82 2.94 2.35
N VAL A 13 4.73 2.84 1.40
CA VAL A 13 4.77 1.70 0.45
C VAL A 13 5.03 0.38 1.18
N GLY A 14 5.99 0.34 2.08
CA GLY A 14 6.31 -0.85 2.89
C GLY A 14 5.11 -1.33 3.71
N TYR A 15 4.40 -0.42 4.36
CA TYR A 15 3.20 -0.76 5.13
C TYR A 15 2.04 -1.19 4.23
N THR A 16 1.89 -0.57 3.05
CA THR A 16 0.90 -1.02 2.06
C THR A 16 1.18 -2.46 1.64
N TYR A 17 2.42 -2.78 1.37
CA TYR A 17 2.84 -4.15 1.04
C TYR A 17 2.54 -5.11 2.19
N MET A 18 2.94 -4.77 3.42
CA MET A 18 2.71 -5.61 4.59
C MET A 18 1.21 -5.87 4.82
N PHE A 19 0.36 -4.86 4.72
CA PHE A 19 -1.09 -5.01 4.92
C PHE A 19 -1.78 -5.72 3.75
N GLY A 20 -1.26 -5.57 2.55
CA GLY A 20 -1.79 -6.23 1.36
C GLY A 20 -1.35 -7.69 1.24
N HIS A 21 -0.13 -8.02 1.64
CA HIS A 21 0.40 -9.38 1.57
C HIS A 21 -0.36 -10.30 2.52
N GLU A 22 -0.36 -11.60 2.24
CA GLU A 22 -0.91 -12.62 3.14
C GLU A 22 -0.14 -12.69 4.46
N GLY A 23 -0.76 -13.28 5.50
CA GLY A 23 -0.17 -13.44 6.82
C GLY A 23 -0.57 -12.36 7.82
N LYS A 24 -0.16 -12.54 9.06
CA LYS A 24 -0.48 -11.64 10.16
C LYS A 24 0.32 -10.34 10.06
N LYS A 25 -0.33 -9.24 10.48
CA LYS A 25 0.26 -7.89 10.44
C LYS A 25 0.85 -7.55 11.79
N LEU A 26 2.01 -6.89 11.78
CA LEU A 26 2.68 -6.44 12.99
C LEU A 26 3.20 -5.02 12.82
N LEU A 27 2.74 -4.13 13.67
CA LEU A 27 3.34 -2.83 13.95
C LEU A 27 3.68 -2.77 15.44
N PHE A 28 4.79 -2.13 15.77
CA PHE A 28 5.30 -2.08 17.12
C PHE A 28 5.69 -0.66 17.51
N MET A 29 5.33 -0.24 18.72
CA MET A 29 5.83 0.90 19.50
C MET A 29 6.26 2.12 18.66
N GLY A 30 5.29 2.87 18.14
CA GLY A 30 5.53 4.11 17.40
C GLY A 30 5.81 3.94 15.90
N GLN A 31 5.86 2.72 15.38
CA GLN A 31 6.02 2.48 13.94
C GLN A 31 4.86 3.06 13.13
N ASP A 32 3.66 3.10 13.70
CA ASP A 32 2.45 3.64 13.05
C ASP A 32 2.51 5.16 12.77
N PHE A 33 3.41 5.89 13.42
CA PHE A 33 3.65 7.30 13.12
C PHE A 33 5.10 7.62 12.75
N GLY A 34 5.91 6.59 12.45
CA GLY A 34 7.27 6.77 11.96
C GLY A 34 8.23 7.32 13.01
N GLN A 35 8.11 6.87 14.27
CA GLN A 35 9.09 7.19 15.29
C GLN A 35 10.49 6.76 14.83
N GLU A 36 11.46 7.67 14.90
CA GLU A 36 12.83 7.42 14.44
C GLU A 36 13.68 6.74 15.52
N ARG A 37 13.45 7.11 16.76
CA ARG A 37 14.17 6.57 17.89
C ARG A 37 13.61 5.20 18.27
N GLU A 38 14.48 4.26 18.55
CA GLU A 38 14.09 2.95 19.05
C GLU A 38 13.31 3.07 20.37
N TRP A 39 12.27 2.26 20.53
CA TRP A 39 11.50 2.21 21.76
C TRP A 39 12.33 1.75 22.96
N SER A 40 11.90 2.09 24.15
CA SER A 40 12.56 1.67 25.40
C SER A 40 11.52 1.58 26.49
N GLU A 41 11.66 0.58 27.35
CA GLU A 41 10.82 0.41 28.55
C GLU A 41 10.95 1.58 29.54
N ALA A 42 12.10 2.28 29.51
CA ALA A 42 12.40 3.37 30.43
C ALA A 42 11.75 4.70 30.05
N ARG A 43 11.05 4.78 28.93
CA ARG A 43 10.45 6.04 28.45
C ARG A 43 9.20 5.78 27.59
N GLU A 44 8.34 6.78 27.54
CA GLU A 44 7.21 6.77 26.60
C GLU A 44 7.65 6.94 25.16
N LEU A 45 6.71 6.70 24.22
CA LEU A 45 6.90 6.97 22.81
C LEU A 45 7.05 8.47 22.55
N ASP A 46 7.66 8.81 21.43
CA ASP A 46 7.95 10.20 21.05
C ASP A 46 6.69 10.91 20.52
N TRP A 47 5.64 11.01 21.36
CA TRP A 47 4.33 11.57 21.01
C TRP A 47 4.41 12.98 20.45
N TYR A 48 5.42 13.76 20.80
CA TYR A 48 5.66 15.11 20.28
C TYR A 48 5.84 15.11 18.75
N LEU A 49 6.30 14.01 18.15
CA LEU A 49 6.43 13.88 16.70
C LEU A 49 5.10 14.00 15.97
N LEU A 50 3.97 13.77 16.62
CA LEU A 50 2.64 13.95 16.02
C LEU A 50 2.31 15.41 15.69
N ALA A 51 3.09 16.38 16.18
CA ALA A 51 3.04 17.77 15.75
C ALA A 51 3.71 17.97 14.36
N GLU A 52 4.61 17.05 13.97
CA GLU A 52 5.30 17.11 12.69
C GLU A 52 4.41 16.60 11.55
N PRO A 53 4.32 17.34 10.41
CA PRO A 53 3.41 16.99 9.33
C PRO A 53 3.62 15.58 8.75
N LEU A 54 4.86 15.13 8.58
CA LEU A 54 5.16 13.81 8.02
C LEU A 54 4.76 12.68 8.96
N ASN A 55 5.02 12.82 10.27
CA ASN A 55 4.63 11.82 11.27
C ASN A 55 3.10 11.76 11.40
N LYS A 56 2.44 12.92 11.43
CA LYS A 56 0.98 12.99 11.43
C LYS A 56 0.39 12.37 10.18
N GLY A 57 0.96 12.66 9.00
CA GLY A 57 0.57 12.07 7.73
C GLY A 57 0.73 10.54 7.74
N MET A 58 1.82 10.03 8.30
CA MET A 58 2.08 8.60 8.43
C MET A 58 1.04 7.91 9.33
N LYS A 59 0.75 8.48 10.49
CA LYS A 59 -0.29 7.97 11.39
C LYS A 59 -1.67 7.95 10.71
N ASN A 60 -2.01 9.00 9.98
CA ASN A 60 -3.26 9.05 9.21
C ASN A 60 -3.29 7.94 8.14
N TYR A 61 -2.17 7.72 7.46
CA TYR A 61 -2.07 6.67 6.44
C TYR A 61 -2.26 5.27 7.02
N VAL A 62 -1.59 4.96 8.11
CA VAL A 62 -1.78 3.68 8.83
C VAL A 62 -3.23 3.52 9.29
N GLY A 63 -3.84 4.59 9.79
CA GLY A 63 -5.27 4.58 10.15
C GLY A 63 -6.18 4.22 8.97
N GLU A 64 -5.92 4.75 7.78
CA GLU A 64 -6.67 4.39 6.56
C GLU A 64 -6.39 2.96 6.11
N LEU A 65 -5.14 2.49 6.18
CA LEU A 65 -4.80 1.08 5.92
C LEU A 65 -5.56 0.12 6.84
N LEU A 66 -5.62 0.42 8.12
CA LEU A 66 -6.37 -0.37 9.10
C LEU A 66 -7.87 -0.41 8.82
N LYS A 67 -8.45 0.72 8.39
CA LYS A 67 -9.87 0.77 7.97
C LYS A 67 -10.11 -0.12 6.75
N VAL A 68 -9.27 0.00 5.71
CA VAL A 68 -9.36 -0.83 4.51
C VAL A 68 -9.20 -2.32 4.88
N TYR A 69 -8.20 -2.65 5.69
CA TYR A 69 -7.95 -4.02 6.13
C TYR A 69 -9.17 -4.63 6.83
N ARG A 70 -9.82 -3.90 7.73
CA ARG A 70 -11.00 -4.37 8.45
C ARG A 70 -12.27 -4.45 7.59
N GLN A 71 -12.38 -3.57 6.60
CA GLN A 71 -13.57 -3.46 5.76
C GLN A 71 -13.63 -4.53 4.66
N TYR A 72 -12.47 -5.00 4.16
CA TYR A 72 -12.42 -5.85 2.97
C TYR A 72 -11.92 -7.27 3.31
N PRO A 73 -12.83 -8.26 3.37
CA PRO A 73 -12.49 -9.65 3.71
C PRO A 73 -11.40 -10.29 2.84
N CYS A 74 -11.22 -9.86 1.59
CA CYS A 74 -10.16 -10.36 0.74
C CYS A 74 -8.74 -10.14 1.31
N LEU A 75 -8.59 -9.26 2.31
CA LEU A 75 -7.30 -9.00 2.95
C LEU A 75 -6.96 -9.92 4.12
N TYR A 76 -7.95 -10.65 4.68
CA TYR A 76 -7.73 -11.48 5.85
C TYR A 76 -8.45 -12.83 5.84
N GLN A 77 -9.35 -13.06 4.88
CA GLN A 77 -10.14 -14.31 4.85
C GLN A 77 -9.28 -15.52 4.53
N ILE A 78 -8.23 -15.35 3.71
CA ILE A 78 -7.26 -16.37 3.35
C ILE A 78 -5.88 -15.81 3.65
N ASP A 79 -5.32 -16.14 4.82
CA ASP A 79 -4.05 -15.60 5.32
C ASP A 79 -2.93 -16.65 5.40
N ASP A 80 -3.29 -17.91 5.28
CA ASP A 80 -2.42 -19.07 5.47
C ASP A 80 -2.32 -19.96 4.22
N ASP A 81 -2.92 -19.51 3.13
CA ASP A 81 -2.96 -20.24 1.87
C ASP A 81 -2.80 -19.27 0.69
N TRP A 82 -1.88 -19.58 -0.19
CA TRP A 82 -1.56 -18.77 -1.36
C TRP A 82 -2.69 -18.63 -2.39
N SER A 83 -3.79 -19.37 -2.26
CA SER A 83 -4.97 -19.20 -3.11
C SER A 83 -5.63 -17.83 -2.97
N GLY A 84 -5.41 -17.15 -1.86
CA GLY A 84 -5.87 -15.78 -1.62
C GLY A 84 -4.97 -14.69 -2.19
N PHE A 85 -3.82 -15.05 -2.75
CA PHE A 85 -2.78 -14.16 -3.22
C PHE A 85 -2.32 -14.54 -4.62
N GLU A 86 -2.15 -13.57 -5.51
CA GLU A 86 -1.56 -13.81 -6.84
C GLU A 86 -0.75 -12.60 -7.29
N TRP A 87 0.51 -12.85 -7.67
CA TRP A 87 1.30 -11.84 -8.35
C TRP A 87 0.72 -11.53 -9.73
N MET A 88 0.51 -10.26 -10.02
CA MET A 88 0.20 -9.79 -11.37
C MET A 88 1.48 -9.46 -12.14
N ASN A 89 2.41 -8.76 -11.47
CA ASN A 89 3.74 -8.46 -11.98
C ASN A 89 4.74 -8.51 -10.82
N ALA A 90 5.65 -9.49 -10.88
CA ALA A 90 6.71 -9.70 -9.88
C ALA A 90 8.12 -9.44 -10.44
N ASP A 91 8.26 -9.15 -11.74
CA ASP A 91 9.55 -9.20 -12.43
C ASP A 91 9.98 -7.89 -13.10
N ASP A 92 9.30 -6.78 -12.83
CA ASP A 92 9.60 -5.48 -13.41
C ASP A 92 10.84 -4.84 -12.76
N LYS A 93 12.01 -5.39 -13.06
CA LYS A 93 13.30 -4.96 -12.48
C LYS A 93 13.72 -3.58 -12.96
N GLU A 94 13.33 -3.19 -14.17
CA GLU A 94 13.73 -1.92 -14.78
C GLU A 94 13.05 -0.73 -14.13
N ARG A 95 11.75 -0.88 -13.81
CA ARG A 95 10.94 0.21 -13.22
C ARG A 95 10.71 0.03 -11.73
N SER A 96 10.97 -1.15 -11.18
CA SER A 96 10.68 -1.53 -9.80
C SER A 96 9.23 -1.29 -9.41
N ILE A 97 8.31 -1.64 -10.33
CA ILE A 97 6.87 -1.57 -10.10
C ILE A 97 6.33 -2.98 -10.03
N TYR A 98 5.73 -3.31 -8.91
CA TYR A 98 5.19 -4.64 -8.63
C TYR A 98 3.71 -4.56 -8.35
N SER A 99 2.98 -5.61 -8.71
CA SER A 99 1.54 -5.67 -8.43
C SER A 99 1.08 -7.08 -8.10
N PHE A 100 0.10 -7.16 -7.22
CA PHE A 100 -0.53 -8.41 -6.83
C PHE A 100 -2.01 -8.21 -6.51
N VAL A 101 -2.72 -9.31 -6.42
CA VAL A 101 -4.15 -9.34 -6.10
C VAL A 101 -4.39 -10.19 -4.86
N ARG A 102 -5.28 -9.71 -3.99
CA ARG A 102 -5.90 -10.48 -2.91
C ARG A 102 -7.34 -10.78 -3.27
N ARG A 103 -7.82 -11.96 -2.89
CA ARG A 103 -9.20 -12.38 -3.18
C ARG A 103 -9.84 -13.16 -2.04
N THR A 104 -11.18 -13.13 -2.01
CA THR A 104 -11.99 -13.97 -1.12
C THR A 104 -12.08 -15.41 -1.62
N LYS A 105 -12.47 -16.34 -0.74
CA LYS A 105 -12.67 -17.77 -1.09
C LYS A 105 -13.66 -17.98 -2.22
N ASP A 106 -14.73 -17.20 -2.26
CA ASP A 106 -15.75 -17.27 -3.31
C ASP A 106 -15.39 -16.51 -4.60
N GLY A 107 -14.21 -15.85 -4.63
CA GLY A 107 -13.73 -15.09 -5.77
C GLY A 107 -14.54 -13.84 -6.13
N LYS A 108 -15.55 -13.47 -5.34
CA LYS A 108 -16.43 -12.33 -5.64
C LYS A 108 -15.81 -10.98 -5.31
N GLN A 109 -14.89 -10.95 -4.35
CA GLN A 109 -14.15 -9.74 -3.99
C GLN A 109 -12.66 -9.95 -4.27
N HIS A 110 -12.06 -9.00 -4.95
CA HIS A 110 -10.61 -8.94 -5.10
C HIS A 110 -10.11 -7.50 -4.99
N MET A 111 -8.86 -7.35 -4.58
CA MET A 111 -8.20 -6.06 -4.42
C MET A 111 -6.84 -6.10 -5.09
N LEU A 112 -6.59 -5.12 -5.95
CA LEU A 112 -5.32 -4.93 -6.64
C LEU A 112 -4.42 -4.00 -5.83
N PHE A 113 -3.19 -4.40 -5.64
CA PHE A 113 -2.11 -3.59 -5.09
C PHE A 113 -1.10 -3.29 -6.18
N VAL A 114 -0.73 -2.03 -6.31
CA VAL A 114 0.31 -1.57 -7.23
C VAL A 114 1.32 -0.76 -6.43
N MET A 115 2.58 -1.17 -6.49
CA MET A 115 3.67 -0.56 -5.72
C MET A 115 4.74 -0.03 -6.66
N ASN A 116 5.02 1.25 -6.61
CA ASN A 116 6.19 1.85 -7.22
C ASN A 116 7.26 2.05 -6.13
N LEU A 117 8.35 1.30 -6.23
CA LEU A 117 9.45 1.33 -5.24
C LEU A 117 10.54 2.35 -5.58
N THR A 118 10.26 3.25 -6.51
CA THR A 118 11.18 4.31 -6.92
C THR A 118 10.51 5.68 -6.86
N PRO A 119 11.27 6.78 -6.80
CA PRO A 119 10.71 8.12 -6.88
C PRO A 119 10.33 8.55 -8.31
N VAL A 120 10.51 7.67 -9.30
CA VAL A 120 10.20 7.96 -10.71
C VAL A 120 8.69 7.86 -10.93
N GLU A 121 8.11 8.88 -11.55
CA GLU A 121 6.70 8.93 -11.90
C GLU A 121 6.44 8.28 -13.27
N TYR A 122 5.37 7.48 -13.35
CA TYR A 122 4.92 6.83 -14.58
C TYR A 122 3.46 7.18 -14.88
N PRO A 123 3.17 8.36 -15.42
CA PRO A 123 1.80 8.91 -15.51
C PRO A 123 0.85 8.11 -16.41
N LYS A 124 1.37 7.29 -17.30
CA LYS A 124 0.58 6.43 -18.21
C LYS A 124 0.86 4.94 -18.01
N PHE A 125 1.17 4.55 -16.78
CA PHE A 125 1.49 3.17 -16.47
C PHE A 125 0.27 2.25 -16.67
N ARG A 126 0.50 1.11 -17.33
CA ARG A 126 -0.52 0.07 -17.54
C ARG A 126 -0.28 -1.06 -16.56
N VAL A 127 -1.34 -1.54 -15.95
CA VAL A 127 -1.31 -2.64 -14.98
C VAL A 127 -2.17 -3.79 -15.48
N GLY A 128 -1.64 -5.01 -15.43
CA GLY A 128 -2.42 -6.21 -15.65
C GLY A 128 -3.41 -6.43 -14.50
N VAL A 129 -4.63 -6.87 -14.83
CA VAL A 129 -5.68 -7.14 -13.87
C VAL A 129 -6.37 -8.47 -14.18
N PRO A 130 -6.86 -9.22 -13.15
CA PRO A 130 -7.42 -10.55 -13.36
C PRO A 130 -8.78 -10.54 -14.03
N MET A 131 -9.52 -9.44 -13.96
CA MET A 131 -10.90 -9.37 -14.44
C MET A 131 -11.16 -8.10 -15.23
N LYS A 132 -11.90 -8.24 -16.34
CA LYS A 132 -12.41 -7.10 -17.12
C LYS A 132 -13.62 -6.50 -16.41
N THR A 133 -13.36 -5.63 -15.46
CA THR A 133 -14.40 -4.96 -14.67
C THR A 133 -13.98 -3.52 -14.35
N LYS A 134 -14.83 -2.83 -13.61
CA LYS A 134 -14.54 -1.50 -13.08
C LYS A 134 -13.80 -1.64 -11.75
N TYR A 135 -12.69 -0.93 -11.62
CA TYR A 135 -11.88 -0.86 -10.40
C TYR A 135 -12.05 0.50 -9.74
N LYS A 136 -12.30 0.50 -8.45
CA LYS A 136 -12.41 1.70 -7.64
C LYS A 136 -11.11 1.93 -6.87
N LEU A 137 -10.58 3.14 -6.91
CA LEU A 137 -9.44 3.53 -6.08
C LEU A 137 -9.90 3.63 -4.62
N LEU A 138 -9.27 2.86 -3.74
CA LEU A 138 -9.56 2.89 -2.31
C LEU A 138 -8.58 3.76 -1.53
N LEU A 139 -7.28 3.66 -1.87
CA LEU A 139 -6.23 4.35 -1.14
C LEU A 139 -5.06 4.67 -2.09
N ASN A 140 -4.55 5.89 -1.99
CA ASN A 140 -3.34 6.33 -2.69
C ASN A 140 -2.35 6.86 -1.67
N SER A 141 -1.20 6.20 -1.52
CA SER A 141 -0.17 6.59 -0.57
C SER A 141 0.52 7.92 -0.91
N ASP A 142 0.37 8.39 -2.16
CA ASP A 142 0.93 9.68 -2.61
C ASP A 142 -0.03 10.87 -2.43
N ASP A 143 -1.17 10.67 -1.78
CA ASP A 143 -2.09 11.76 -1.44
C ASP A 143 -1.41 12.75 -0.48
N VAL A 144 -1.65 14.05 -0.72
CA VAL A 144 -1.08 15.16 0.09
C VAL A 144 -1.44 15.06 1.57
N ARG A 145 -2.61 14.51 1.90
CA ARG A 145 -3.05 14.31 3.30
C ARG A 145 -2.15 13.37 4.10
N PHE A 146 -1.30 12.58 3.42
CA PHE A 146 -0.32 11.68 4.03
C PHE A 146 1.11 12.16 3.87
N GLY A 147 1.32 13.36 3.31
CA GLY A 147 2.64 13.89 2.99
C GLY A 147 3.19 13.44 1.65
N GLY A 148 2.35 12.95 0.74
CA GLY A 148 2.71 12.62 -0.63
C GLY A 148 2.76 13.82 -1.56
N ASN A 149 3.18 13.60 -2.81
CA ASN A 149 3.30 14.64 -3.84
C ASN A 149 1.94 15.08 -4.41
N GLY A 150 0.89 14.31 -4.17
CA GLY A 150 -0.46 14.61 -4.62
C GLY A 150 -0.74 14.27 -6.07
N ASN A 151 -0.02 13.30 -6.63
CA ASN A 151 -0.30 12.79 -7.96
C ASN A 151 -1.72 12.23 -8.03
N LYS A 152 -2.52 12.81 -8.91
CA LYS A 152 -3.94 12.48 -9.02
C LYS A 152 -4.14 11.18 -9.79
N LEU A 153 -4.87 10.26 -9.18
CA LEU A 153 -5.37 9.05 -9.82
C LEU A 153 -6.88 9.15 -10.05
N PRO A 154 -7.41 8.56 -11.15
CA PRO A 154 -8.85 8.46 -11.32
C PRO A 154 -9.49 7.68 -10.18
N LYS A 155 -10.65 8.14 -9.70
CA LYS A 155 -11.40 7.43 -8.65
C LYS A 155 -11.88 6.05 -9.10
N GLU A 156 -12.14 5.90 -10.39
CA GLU A 156 -12.57 4.65 -11.02
C GLU A 156 -11.84 4.44 -12.34
N MET A 157 -11.51 3.20 -12.64
CA MET A 157 -10.85 2.78 -13.86
C MET A 157 -11.54 1.53 -14.40
N THR A 158 -11.81 1.50 -15.70
CA THR A 158 -12.42 0.33 -16.36
C THR A 158 -11.33 -0.45 -17.08
N ALA A 159 -11.18 -1.72 -16.74
CA ALA A 159 -10.25 -2.62 -17.41
C ALA A 159 -10.70 -2.86 -18.84
N ARG A 160 -9.75 -2.80 -19.78
CA ARG A 160 -9.96 -3.04 -21.20
C ARG A 160 -9.29 -4.34 -21.63
N LYS A 161 -9.82 -4.96 -22.69
CA LYS A 161 -9.14 -6.11 -23.30
C LYS A 161 -7.79 -5.66 -23.87
N GLY A 162 -6.73 -6.39 -23.55
CA GLY A 162 -5.37 -6.10 -24.00
C GLY A 162 -4.37 -7.03 -23.32
N LYS A 163 -3.12 -7.00 -23.77
CA LYS A 163 -2.03 -7.74 -23.13
C LYS A 163 -1.25 -6.77 -22.22
N CYS A 164 -1.14 -7.10 -20.96
CA CYS A 164 -0.32 -6.41 -20.00
C CYS A 164 0.06 -7.39 -18.88
N ASP A 165 1.33 -7.44 -18.50
CA ASP A 165 1.84 -8.34 -17.44
C ASP A 165 1.46 -9.82 -17.63
N GLY A 166 1.39 -10.28 -18.90
CA GLY A 166 0.97 -11.64 -19.23
C GLY A 166 -0.54 -11.90 -19.14
N ARG A 167 -1.35 -10.85 -19.00
CA ARG A 167 -2.82 -10.91 -18.84
C ARG A 167 -3.54 -10.23 -19.99
#